data_b0ed17a4b379d120f5499cc375f404f2
#
_entry.id   b0ed17a4b379d120f5499cc375f404f2
#
_cell.length_a   1.000
_cell.length_b   1.000
_cell.length_c   1.000
_cell.angle_alpha   90.00
_cell.angle_beta   90.00
_cell.angle_gamma   90.00
#
_symmetry.space_group_name_H-M   'P 1'
#
loop_
_entity.id
_entity.type
_entity.pdbx_description
1 polymer ?
#
loop_
_entity_poly.entity_id
_entity_poly.type
_entity_poly.pdbx_seq_one_letter_code
_entity_poly.pdbx_strand_id
1 'polypeptide(L)'
;MVTPYVEEHLNPASLDVTLGDRIMIELTGTRELEITGIHNYSEEQPYWIKPGEFFLAETREIFHLPDYVGAQFVLKSSRARDGWDHAEAGWCDPGWYGSRLTMELKNSRRLNALPIWPGMRIGQMKFLLV
;
A
#
# COMPACT_ATOMS: atom_id res chain seq x y z
N MET A 1 -15.72 -4.45 -8.14
CA MET A 1 -15.10 -3.20 -7.63
C MET A 1 -13.59 -3.31 -7.47
N VAL A 2 -13.07 -4.49 -7.31
CA VAL A 2 -11.63 -4.72 -7.05
C VAL A 2 -11.14 -5.86 -7.92
N THR A 3 -10.01 -5.66 -8.61
CA THR A 3 -9.34 -6.67 -9.44
C THR A 3 -7.85 -6.70 -9.12
N PRO A 4 -7.25 -7.83 -8.76
CA PRO A 4 -7.89 -9.12 -8.51
C PRO A 4 -8.63 -9.13 -7.16
N TYR A 5 -9.71 -9.86 -7.07
CA TYR A 5 -10.40 -10.10 -5.80
C TYR A 5 -9.98 -11.47 -5.26
N VAL A 6 -9.49 -11.48 -4.03
CA VAL A 6 -9.08 -12.71 -3.33
C VAL A 6 -9.96 -12.85 -2.09
N GLU A 7 -10.76 -13.90 -2.03
CA GLU A 7 -11.74 -14.06 -0.97
C GLU A 7 -11.10 -14.12 0.42
N GLU A 8 -9.92 -14.72 0.53
CA GLU A 8 -9.19 -14.82 1.80
C GLU A 8 -8.75 -13.46 2.34
N HIS A 9 -8.78 -12.42 1.50
CA HIS A 9 -8.47 -11.06 1.92
C HIS A 9 -9.67 -10.33 2.51
N LEU A 10 -10.87 -10.90 2.40
CA LEU A 10 -12.09 -10.27 2.91
C LEU A 10 -12.18 -10.42 4.41
N ASN A 11 -12.32 -9.29 5.10
CA ASN A 11 -12.55 -9.19 6.54
C ASN A 11 -14.02 -8.82 6.79
N PRO A 12 -14.50 -8.87 8.04
CA PRO A 12 -15.90 -8.50 8.33
C PRO A 12 -16.32 -7.11 7.87
N ALA A 13 -15.40 -6.13 7.88
CA ALA A 13 -15.71 -4.74 7.53
C ALA A 13 -14.70 -4.10 6.58
N SER A 14 -13.80 -4.86 6.01
CA SER A 14 -12.75 -4.33 5.11
C SER A 14 -12.22 -5.41 4.19
N LEU A 15 -11.43 -5.00 3.21
CA LEU A 15 -10.72 -5.89 2.31
C LEU A 15 -9.23 -5.61 2.43
N ASP A 16 -8.43 -6.64 2.71
CA ASP A 16 -6.96 -6.50 2.70
C ASP A 16 -6.49 -6.16 1.30
N VAL A 17 -5.57 -5.22 1.22
CA VAL A 17 -4.90 -4.84 -0.03
C VAL A 17 -3.42 -5.14 0.08
N THR A 18 -2.82 -5.39 -1.07
CA THR A 18 -1.45 -5.89 -1.15
C THR A 18 -0.56 -4.96 -1.95
N LEU A 19 0.74 -5.04 -1.66
CA LEU A 19 1.75 -4.29 -2.42
C LEU A 19 1.88 -4.84 -3.83
N GLY A 20 1.98 -3.93 -4.80
CA GLY A 20 2.37 -4.26 -6.16
C GLY A 20 3.86 -4.56 -6.26
N ASP A 21 4.37 -4.56 -7.49
CA ASP A 21 5.75 -4.94 -7.76
C ASP A 21 6.66 -3.75 -8.07
N ARG A 22 6.19 -2.52 -7.87
CA ARG A 22 6.96 -1.30 -8.09
C ARG A 22 6.79 -0.35 -6.92
N ILE A 23 7.89 0.29 -6.56
CA ILE A 23 7.92 1.37 -5.56
C ILE A 23 8.65 2.57 -6.15
N MET A 24 8.50 3.71 -5.52
CA MET A 24 9.26 4.92 -5.86
C MET A 24 10.02 5.36 -4.62
N ILE A 25 11.34 5.47 -4.75
CA ILE A 25 12.24 5.83 -3.66
C ILE A 25 12.89 7.18 -3.92
N GLU A 26 13.34 7.83 -2.84
CA GLU A 26 14.02 9.12 -2.95
C GLU A 26 15.38 8.98 -3.62
N LEU A 27 15.72 10.00 -4.42
CA LEU A 27 17.07 10.20 -4.92
C LEU A 27 17.74 11.30 -4.09
N THR A 28 18.96 11.03 -3.61
CA THR A 28 19.74 11.99 -2.83
C THR A 28 19.97 13.26 -3.64
N GLY A 29 19.67 14.42 -3.02
CA GLY A 29 19.96 15.73 -3.60
C GLY A 29 18.94 16.22 -4.60
N THR A 30 17.82 15.54 -4.77
CA THR A 30 16.73 15.98 -5.65
C THR A 30 15.38 15.85 -4.95
N ARG A 31 14.33 16.42 -5.59
CA ARG A 31 12.95 16.22 -5.15
C ARG A 31 12.27 15.08 -5.89
N GLU A 32 12.96 14.48 -6.84
CA GLU A 32 12.41 13.43 -7.68
C GLU A 32 12.46 12.08 -6.98
N LEU A 33 11.55 11.20 -7.36
CA LEU A 33 11.51 9.81 -6.90
C LEU A 33 11.85 8.91 -8.08
N GLU A 34 12.55 7.82 -7.80
CA GLU A 34 12.93 6.84 -8.82
C GLU A 34 12.05 5.59 -8.69
N ILE A 35 11.53 5.13 -9.83
CA ILE A 35 10.79 3.87 -9.89
C ILE A 35 11.78 2.71 -9.72
N THR A 36 11.49 1.84 -8.76
CA THR A 36 12.28 0.65 -8.49
C THR A 36 11.36 -0.57 -8.54
N GLY A 37 11.69 -1.52 -9.42
CA GLY A 37 10.97 -2.78 -9.49
C GLY A 37 11.39 -3.71 -8.37
N ILE A 38 10.41 -4.32 -7.71
CA ILE A 38 10.66 -5.30 -6.64
C ILE A 38 10.13 -6.69 -7.00
N HIS A 39 9.87 -6.94 -8.28
CA HIS A 39 9.28 -8.20 -8.76
C HIS A 39 10.15 -9.44 -8.49
N ASN A 40 11.46 -9.26 -8.27
CA ASN A 40 12.37 -10.37 -7.95
C ASN A 40 12.49 -10.63 -6.44
N TYR A 41 11.79 -9.87 -5.61
CA TYR A 41 11.82 -10.02 -4.16
C TYR A 41 10.62 -10.83 -3.69
N SER A 42 10.73 -11.44 -2.52
CA SER A 42 9.72 -12.31 -1.92
C SER A 42 9.73 -12.16 -0.41
N GLU A 43 8.78 -12.81 0.26
CA GLU A 43 8.75 -12.83 1.72
C GLU A 43 10.04 -13.45 2.30
N GLU A 44 10.58 -14.48 1.64
CA GLU A 44 11.80 -15.15 2.06
C GLU A 44 13.06 -14.34 1.74
N GLN A 45 13.01 -13.52 0.69
CA GLN A 45 14.09 -12.63 0.27
C GLN A 45 13.53 -11.24 0.00
N PRO A 46 13.16 -10.49 1.05
CA PRO A 46 12.46 -9.23 0.89
C PRO A 46 13.38 -8.08 0.47
N TYR A 47 12.75 -7.02 -0.02
CA TYR A 47 13.39 -5.73 -0.18
C TYR A 47 13.33 -5.00 1.18
N TRP A 48 14.47 -4.45 1.62
CA TRP A 48 14.56 -3.84 2.94
C TRP A 48 14.45 -2.32 2.85
N ILE A 49 13.51 -1.76 3.60
CA ILE A 49 13.32 -0.31 3.74
C ILE A 49 14.05 0.14 5.00
N LYS A 50 14.98 1.07 4.84
CA LYS A 50 15.82 1.58 5.93
C LYS A 50 15.02 2.36 6.95
N PRO A 51 15.51 2.47 8.20
CA PRO A 51 14.87 3.32 9.20
C PRO A 51 14.68 4.74 8.69
N GLY A 52 13.47 5.28 8.83
CA GLY A 52 13.13 6.64 8.41
C GLY A 52 12.94 6.81 6.91
N GLU A 53 13.13 5.79 6.12
CA GLU A 53 12.98 5.89 4.66
C GLU A 53 11.51 6.04 4.27
N PHE A 54 11.24 7.06 3.44
CA PHE A 54 9.94 7.33 2.83
C PHE A 54 9.92 6.78 1.41
N PHE A 55 8.81 6.16 1.01
CA PHE A 55 8.64 5.67 -0.35
C PHE A 55 7.18 5.68 -0.75
N LEU A 56 6.92 5.70 -2.04
CA LEU A 56 5.59 5.49 -2.60
C LEU A 56 5.49 4.06 -3.09
N ALA A 57 4.34 3.47 -2.89
CA ALA A 57 4.02 2.15 -3.41
C ALA A 57 2.60 2.15 -3.95
N GLU A 58 2.34 1.36 -4.96
CA GLU A 58 0.97 1.20 -5.43
C GLU A 58 0.44 -0.17 -5.03
N THR A 59 -0.87 -0.25 -4.87
CA THR A 59 -1.53 -1.53 -4.60
C THR A 59 -1.45 -2.43 -5.82
N ARG A 60 -1.42 -3.75 -5.57
CA ARG A 60 -1.60 -4.74 -6.62
C ARG A 60 -3.00 -4.64 -7.21
N GLU A 61 -3.98 -4.36 -6.37
CA GLU A 61 -5.39 -4.26 -6.74
C GLU A 61 -5.64 -3.01 -7.57
N ILE A 62 -6.53 -3.15 -8.55
CA ILE A 62 -7.10 -2.05 -9.32
C ILE A 62 -8.54 -1.87 -8.84
N PHE A 63 -8.93 -0.64 -8.59
CA PHE A 63 -10.24 -0.31 -8.02
C PHE A 63 -11.17 0.28 -9.07
N HIS A 64 -12.43 -0.13 -9.00
CA HIS A 64 -13.49 0.26 -9.93
C HIS A 64 -14.71 0.67 -9.11
N LEU A 65 -14.65 1.84 -8.46
CA LEU A 65 -15.70 2.29 -7.57
C LEU A 65 -16.88 2.86 -8.36
N PRO A 66 -18.11 2.39 -8.12
CA PRO A 66 -19.27 3.04 -8.70
C PRO A 66 -19.50 4.41 -8.06
N ASP A 67 -20.39 5.21 -8.65
CA ASP A 67 -20.63 6.60 -8.25
C ASP A 67 -21.19 6.76 -6.84
N TYR A 68 -21.64 5.66 -6.23
CA TYR A 68 -22.26 5.67 -4.91
C TYR A 68 -21.39 4.96 -3.84
N VAL A 69 -20.15 4.63 -4.15
CA VAL A 69 -19.25 3.98 -3.20
C VAL A 69 -17.94 4.75 -3.14
N GLY A 70 -17.59 5.23 -1.95
CA GLY A 70 -16.25 5.72 -1.63
C GLY A 70 -15.47 4.65 -0.93
N ALA A 71 -14.18 4.84 -0.79
CA ALA A 71 -13.31 3.91 -0.08
C ALA A 71 -12.24 4.65 0.70
N GLN A 72 -11.80 4.06 1.82
CA GLN A 72 -10.75 4.61 2.64
C GLN A 72 -9.71 3.54 2.95
N PHE A 73 -8.46 3.86 2.68
CA PHE A 73 -7.32 3.02 3.02
C PHE A 73 -6.89 3.27 4.46
N VAL A 74 -6.60 2.18 5.19
CA VAL A 74 -5.92 2.25 6.47
C VAL A 74 -4.89 1.11 6.53
N LEU A 75 -3.80 1.32 7.27
CA LEU A 75 -2.83 0.26 7.51
C LEU A 75 -3.48 -0.89 8.28
N LYS A 76 -3.02 -2.11 8.03
CA LYS A 76 -3.35 -3.22 8.92
C LYS A 76 -2.71 -2.96 10.28
N SER A 77 -3.43 -3.29 11.35
CA SER A 77 -2.93 -3.09 12.72
C SER A 77 -1.58 -3.77 12.94
N SER A 78 -1.40 -4.97 12.41
CA SER A 78 -0.14 -5.69 12.54
C SER A 78 1.01 -4.96 11.84
N ARG A 79 0.76 -4.30 10.72
CA ARG A 79 1.78 -3.52 10.01
C ARG A 79 2.13 -2.24 10.76
N ALA A 80 1.12 -1.57 11.31
CA ALA A 80 1.35 -0.39 12.14
C ALA A 80 2.21 -0.75 13.37
N ARG A 81 1.95 -1.90 13.97
CA ARG A 81 2.75 -2.37 15.11
C ARG A 81 4.16 -2.80 14.72
N ASP A 82 4.39 -3.18 13.46
CA ASP A 82 5.74 -3.44 12.95
C ASP A 82 6.58 -2.17 12.84
N GLY A 83 5.93 -1.02 12.77
CA GLY A 83 6.60 0.27 12.64
C GLY A 83 6.31 0.99 11.33
N TRP A 84 5.40 0.49 10.52
CA TRP A 84 4.98 1.18 9.30
C TRP A 84 4.09 2.38 9.63
N ASP A 85 4.25 3.43 8.87
CA ASP A 85 3.41 4.63 8.92
C ASP A 85 2.91 4.96 7.51
N HIS A 86 1.72 5.55 7.44
CA HIS A 86 1.11 5.99 6.19
C HIS A 86 0.70 7.46 6.34
N ALA A 87 0.93 8.26 5.31
CA ALA A 87 0.70 9.70 5.38
C ALA A 87 -0.79 10.11 5.34
N GLU A 88 -1.69 9.17 5.52
CA GLU A 88 -3.14 9.39 5.67
C GLU A 88 -3.85 9.97 4.46
N ALA A 89 -3.27 9.88 3.28
CA ALA A 89 -3.89 10.29 2.02
C ALA A 89 -4.64 9.10 1.39
N GLY A 90 -5.56 8.51 2.16
CA GLY A 90 -6.19 7.23 1.81
C GLY A 90 -7.65 7.30 1.37
N TRP A 91 -8.21 8.50 1.17
CA TRP A 91 -9.58 8.63 0.72
C TRP A 91 -9.69 8.47 -0.79
N CYS A 92 -10.63 7.62 -1.22
CA CYS A 92 -10.94 7.37 -2.64
C CYS A 92 -12.37 7.79 -2.92
N ASP A 93 -12.54 8.79 -3.76
CA ASP A 93 -13.87 9.34 -4.07
C ASP A 93 -14.76 8.33 -4.80
N PRO A 94 -16.07 8.43 -4.63
CA PRO A 94 -17.02 7.66 -5.45
C PRO A 94 -16.76 7.89 -6.94
N GLY A 95 -16.82 6.81 -7.71
CA GLY A 95 -16.54 6.89 -9.14
C GLY A 95 -15.07 6.76 -9.52
N TRP A 96 -14.16 6.66 -8.55
CA TRP A 96 -12.75 6.41 -8.83
C TRP A 96 -12.58 5.03 -9.47
N TYR A 97 -12.09 5.01 -10.70
CA TYR A 97 -12.23 3.85 -11.55
C TYR A 97 -10.96 3.54 -12.34
N GLY A 98 -10.61 2.26 -12.38
CA GLY A 98 -9.53 1.77 -13.21
C GLY A 98 -8.14 2.11 -12.71
N SER A 99 -7.99 2.36 -11.40
CA SER A 99 -6.72 2.83 -10.83
C SER A 99 -6.26 1.97 -9.66
N ARG A 100 -4.94 1.94 -9.49
CA ARG A 100 -4.30 1.42 -8.27
C ARG A 100 -4.20 2.55 -7.26
N LEU A 101 -4.22 2.22 -5.98
CA LEU A 101 -3.99 3.22 -4.94
C LEU A 101 -2.49 3.43 -4.76
N THR A 102 -2.06 4.69 -4.77
CA THR A 102 -0.71 5.05 -4.36
C THR A 102 -0.69 5.27 -2.85
N MET A 103 0.21 4.56 -2.18
CA MET A 103 0.37 4.64 -0.74
C MET A 103 1.67 5.38 -0.42
N GLU A 104 1.58 6.33 0.53
CA GLU A 104 2.72 7.10 1.03
C GLU A 104 3.19 6.45 2.33
N LEU A 105 4.24 5.65 2.27
CA LEU A 105 4.69 4.80 3.35
C LEU A 105 6.04 5.24 3.90
N LYS A 106 6.26 4.98 5.19
CA LYS A 106 7.51 5.27 5.87
C LYS A 106 7.81 4.18 6.89
N ASN A 107 9.07 3.78 6.97
CA ASN A 107 9.56 2.98 8.09
C ASN A 107 9.81 3.92 9.26
N SER A 108 8.94 3.88 10.27
CA SER A 108 9.04 4.76 11.44
C SER A 108 9.91 4.16 12.55
N ARG A 109 10.49 2.98 12.32
CA ARG A 109 11.47 2.44 13.27
C ARG A 109 12.74 3.27 13.26
N ARG A 110 13.38 3.38 14.40
CA ARG A 110 14.57 4.19 14.57
C ARG A 110 15.84 3.42 14.23
N LEU A 111 15.86 2.11 14.46
CA LEU A 111 17.10 1.33 14.42
C LEU A 111 17.10 0.23 13.36
N ASN A 112 15.93 -0.30 12.99
CA ASN A 112 15.85 -1.51 12.18
C ASN A 112 15.13 -1.29 10.87
N ALA A 113 15.64 -1.90 9.80
CA ALA A 113 14.95 -1.97 8.52
C ALA A 113 13.70 -2.82 8.62
N LEU A 114 12.75 -2.57 7.75
CA LEU A 114 11.52 -3.36 7.61
C LEU A 114 11.43 -3.97 6.22
N PRO A 115 10.93 -5.20 6.10
CA PRO A 115 10.86 -5.89 4.83
C PRO A 115 9.57 -5.58 4.07
N ILE A 116 9.67 -5.52 2.74
CA ILE A 116 8.52 -5.51 1.85
C ILE A 116 8.72 -6.51 0.72
N TRP A 117 7.64 -6.98 0.15
CA TRP A 117 7.64 -7.87 -1.01
C TRP A 117 6.33 -7.73 -1.78
N PRO A 118 6.31 -8.07 -3.07
CA PRO A 118 5.07 -8.05 -3.85
C PRO A 118 4.03 -9.02 -3.26
N GLY A 119 2.80 -8.56 -3.15
CA GLY A 119 1.72 -9.36 -2.56
C GLY A 119 1.63 -9.28 -1.04
N MET A 120 2.52 -8.55 -0.39
CA MET A 120 2.45 -8.33 1.05
C MET A 120 1.16 -7.61 1.43
N ARG A 121 0.42 -8.14 2.42
CA ARG A 121 -0.79 -7.48 2.93
C ARG A 121 -0.37 -6.30 3.79
N ILE A 122 -0.45 -5.11 3.22
CA ILE A 122 0.04 -3.89 3.89
C ILE A 122 -1.06 -3.13 4.60
N GLY A 123 -2.25 -3.14 4.05
CA GLY A 123 -3.35 -2.36 4.57
C GLY A 123 -4.69 -2.98 4.23
N GLN A 124 -5.73 -2.19 4.43
CA GLN A 124 -7.09 -2.62 4.16
C GLN A 124 -7.90 -1.46 3.63
N MET A 125 -8.91 -1.78 2.83
CA MET A 125 -9.80 -0.80 2.26
C MET A 125 -11.18 -0.96 2.87
N LYS A 126 -11.73 0.14 3.39
CA LYS A 126 -13.12 0.22 3.85
C LYS A 126 -13.94 0.87 2.77
N PHE A 127 -15.10 0.29 2.47
CA PHE A 127 -16.01 0.82 1.45
C PHE A 127 -17.22 1.45 2.13
N LEU A 128 -17.60 2.63 1.65
CA LEU A 128 -18.70 3.40 2.23
C LEU A 128 -19.72 3.76 1.15
N LEU A 129 -20.99 3.61 1.49
CA LEU A 129 -22.07 4.10 0.65
C LEU A 129 -22.19 5.62 0.82
N VAL A 130 -22.31 6.29 -0.29
CA VAL A 130 -22.37 7.75 -0.31
C VAL A 130 -23.62 8.22 -1.02
#